data_ae8d8bc48e5d87d4bb713530e8e0c6c0
#
_entry.id   ae8d8bc48e5d87d4bb713530e8e0c6c0
#
_cell.length_a   1.000
_cell.length_b   1.000
_cell.length_c   1.000
_cell.angle_alpha   90.00
_cell.angle_beta   90.00
_cell.angle_gamma   90.00
#
_symmetry.space_group_name_H-M   'P 1'
#
loop_
_entity.id
_entity.type
_entity.pdbx_description
1 polymer ?
#
loop_
_entity_poly.entity_id
_entity_poly.type
_entity_poly.pdbx_seq_one_letter_code
_entity_poly.pdbx_strand_id
1 'polypeptide(L)'
;MPRPSWCRWRPYFILHKEGQIIDATVVLDIGKTNAKLTLLDTAGAILAEQRCPNQIIATGLYPHHDTERLWNWLQGTLASFAGLARISAIVPVTHGATAALVDDEGLVLPILDYESTLPQALAAEYEKLRPAFADSLSPQLPCGLNLGLQLYWLAKTYPQQFARARHILTYPQYWAWRLCGVAASEVTSLGCHTDLWQPQQGTFSSLVHRMEWTPLFPPLQAAWTALGPVRGNPALRDCQVLCGIHDSNASLLRYLEADAHEQPRTVLSTGTWAIAAAFGARLDRLDETADMLANVNALGQPVACMRFMGGREFSVLAGASPQVCAVADIARLVEQGTLALPCFAESGGPFVGQAGRIVGPAPQTAQEHYALATLYCALMSDYCLDALGAGGPVTVEGSFTDNPHFASVLAALRPGQDVAVSQDASGTTCGGWMLHRWGEVPVMEATVMAALALDGLAAYRAQWRAHIYPTA
;
A
#
# COMPACT_ATOMS: atom_id res chain seq x y z
N MET A 1 -6.57 -37.83 4.67
CA MET A 1 -5.51 -37.24 3.85
C MET A 1 -4.61 -36.43 4.78
N PRO A 2 -3.27 -36.54 4.71
CA PRO A 2 -2.39 -35.76 5.57
C PRO A 2 -2.48 -34.27 5.21
N ARG A 3 -2.50 -33.40 6.24
CA ARG A 3 -2.54 -31.94 6.07
C ARG A 3 -1.23 -31.48 5.41
N PRO A 4 -1.26 -30.54 4.42
CA PRO A 4 -0.07 -30.03 3.79
C PRO A 4 0.82 -29.28 4.81
N SER A 5 2.14 -29.48 4.72
CA SER A 5 3.15 -29.00 5.69
C SER A 5 3.35 -27.47 5.76
N TRP A 6 2.64 -26.70 4.95
CA TRP A 6 2.75 -25.23 4.86
C TRP A 6 1.65 -24.46 5.63
N CYS A 7 0.69 -25.14 6.26
CA CYS A 7 -0.32 -24.52 7.11
C CYS A 7 0.25 -24.33 8.53
N ARG A 8 0.96 -23.24 8.77
CA ARG A 8 1.45 -22.90 10.13
C ARG A 8 0.30 -22.33 10.95
N TRP A 9 -0.22 -23.13 11.87
CA TRP A 9 -1.11 -22.71 12.94
C TRP A 9 -0.27 -22.02 14.03
N ARG A 10 -0.57 -20.77 14.40
CA ARG A 10 -0.10 -20.16 15.64
C ARG A 10 -1.31 -19.90 16.52
N PRO A 11 -1.65 -20.80 17.45
CA PRO A 11 -2.67 -20.51 18.45
C PRO A 11 -2.07 -19.52 19.46
N TYR A 12 -2.63 -18.33 19.56
CA TYR A 12 -2.43 -17.48 20.71
C TYR A 12 -3.32 -18.04 21.83
N PHE A 13 -2.73 -18.63 22.88
CA PHE A 13 -3.45 -19.10 24.06
C PHE A 13 -3.90 -17.88 24.87
N ILE A 14 -5.16 -17.45 24.66
CA ILE A 14 -5.84 -16.56 25.59
C ILE A 14 -6.67 -17.47 26.52
N LEU A 15 -6.35 -17.47 27.80
CA LEU A 15 -7.15 -18.14 28.85
C LEU A 15 -8.50 -17.41 28.96
N HIS A 16 -9.54 -17.97 28.36
CA HIS A 16 -10.90 -17.45 28.46
C HIS A 16 -11.55 -17.86 29.80
N LYS A 17 -12.30 -16.93 30.39
CA LYS A 17 -13.27 -17.27 31.43
C LYS A 17 -14.36 -18.14 30.78
N GLU A 18 -14.61 -19.30 31.33
CA GLU A 18 -15.58 -20.26 30.82
C GLU A 18 -16.96 -19.63 30.58
N GLY A 19 -17.48 -19.76 29.36
CA GLY A 19 -18.85 -19.46 28.99
C GLY A 19 -19.16 -18.15 28.28
N GLN A 20 -18.17 -17.28 28.01
CA GLN A 20 -18.43 -16.01 27.31
C GLN A 20 -18.16 -16.14 25.80
N ILE A 21 -19.19 -15.98 24.97
CA ILE A 21 -19.06 -15.89 23.51
C ILE A 21 -18.39 -14.55 23.20
N ILE A 22 -17.22 -14.59 22.55
CA ILE A 22 -16.49 -13.40 22.14
C ILE A 22 -16.97 -12.97 20.76
N ASP A 23 -17.34 -11.70 20.62
CA ASP A 23 -17.57 -11.08 19.33
C ASP A 23 -16.22 -10.76 18.66
N ALA A 24 -16.12 -11.07 17.39
CA ALA A 24 -14.89 -10.92 16.66
C ALA A 24 -15.10 -10.38 15.23
N THR A 25 -14.07 -9.72 14.74
CA THR A 25 -13.95 -9.27 13.35
C THR A 25 -12.93 -10.14 12.63
N VAL A 26 -13.22 -10.53 11.41
CA VAL A 26 -12.25 -11.16 10.52
C VAL A 26 -11.75 -10.15 9.50
N VAL A 27 -10.46 -9.97 9.41
CA VAL A 27 -9.80 -9.20 8.34
C VAL A 27 -9.20 -10.18 7.34
N LEU A 28 -9.69 -10.09 6.09
CA LEU A 28 -9.17 -10.83 4.94
C LEU A 28 -8.19 -9.94 4.19
N ASP A 29 -6.90 -10.11 4.44
CA ASP A 29 -5.82 -9.35 3.82
C ASP A 29 -5.19 -10.17 2.69
N ILE A 30 -5.38 -9.73 1.45
CA ILE A 30 -4.84 -10.38 0.24
C ILE A 30 -3.80 -9.48 -0.40
N GLY A 31 -2.54 -9.72 -0.06
CA GLY A 31 -1.39 -9.14 -0.74
C GLY A 31 -1.00 -9.90 -2.01
N LYS A 32 -0.01 -9.39 -2.75
CA LYS A 32 0.45 -10.02 -4.00
C LYS A 32 0.95 -11.46 -3.82
N THR A 33 1.72 -11.72 -2.78
CA THR A 33 2.40 -13.01 -2.57
C THR A 33 1.73 -13.87 -1.51
N ASN A 34 0.98 -13.29 -0.60
CA ASN A 34 0.36 -13.98 0.51
C ASN A 34 -1.05 -13.44 0.78
N ALA A 35 -1.96 -14.33 1.14
CA ALA A 35 -3.22 -14.01 1.76
C ALA A 35 -3.16 -14.34 3.26
N LYS A 36 -3.77 -13.50 4.07
CA LYS A 36 -3.82 -13.64 5.53
C LYS A 36 -5.25 -13.45 6.00
N LEU A 37 -5.71 -14.32 6.89
CA LEU A 37 -6.97 -14.17 7.59
C LEU A 37 -6.66 -14.00 9.07
N THR A 38 -7.12 -12.90 9.65
CA THR A 38 -6.87 -12.57 11.06
C THR A 38 -8.22 -12.41 11.76
N LEU A 39 -8.40 -13.14 12.86
CA LEU A 39 -9.54 -13.02 13.78
C LEU A 39 -9.15 -12.13 14.94
N LEU A 40 -9.87 -11.02 15.13
CA LEU A 40 -9.61 -10.04 16.18
C LEU A 40 -10.84 -9.89 17.08
N ASP A 41 -10.61 -9.71 18.36
CA ASP A 41 -11.68 -9.41 19.33
C ASP A 41 -12.15 -7.95 19.22
N THR A 42 -13.05 -7.56 20.11
CA THR A 42 -13.61 -6.20 20.16
C THR A 42 -12.60 -5.13 20.57
N ALA A 43 -11.47 -5.51 21.16
CA ALA A 43 -10.38 -4.61 21.54
C ALA A 43 -9.27 -4.55 20.49
N GLY A 44 -9.39 -5.32 19.39
CA GLY A 44 -8.36 -5.41 18.34
C GLY A 44 -7.25 -6.42 18.65
N ALA A 45 -7.37 -7.22 19.71
CA ALA A 45 -6.40 -8.26 20.01
C ALA A 45 -6.58 -9.46 19.07
N ILE A 46 -5.48 -10.00 18.56
CA ILE A 46 -5.48 -11.13 17.63
C ILE A 46 -5.78 -12.42 18.39
N LEU A 47 -6.91 -13.05 18.07
CA LEU A 47 -7.32 -14.35 18.58
C LEU A 47 -6.75 -15.51 17.77
N ALA A 48 -6.70 -15.37 16.46
CA ALA A 48 -6.13 -16.37 15.55
C ALA A 48 -5.69 -15.74 14.24
N GLU A 49 -4.70 -16.36 13.58
CA GLU A 49 -4.23 -15.95 12.26
C GLU A 49 -3.92 -17.17 11.41
N GLN A 50 -4.31 -17.14 10.14
CA GLN A 50 -3.88 -18.11 9.14
C GLN A 50 -3.37 -17.41 7.89
N ARG A 51 -2.39 -18.03 7.22
CA ARG A 51 -1.78 -17.53 6.00
C ARG A 51 -1.82 -18.57 4.89
N CYS A 52 -1.96 -18.09 3.66
CA CYS A 52 -1.94 -18.89 2.46
C CYS A 52 -1.12 -18.15 1.40
N PRO A 53 -0.19 -18.81 0.67
CA PRO A 53 0.46 -18.18 -0.47
C PRO A 53 -0.59 -17.74 -1.50
N ASN A 54 -0.49 -16.51 -2.00
CA ASN A 54 -1.28 -16.06 -3.14
C ASN A 54 -0.54 -16.45 -4.42
N GLN A 55 -1.14 -17.32 -5.23
CA GLN A 55 -0.48 -17.91 -6.40
C GLN A 55 -1.09 -17.36 -7.70
N ILE A 56 -0.22 -17.24 -8.68
CA ILE A 56 -0.60 -16.92 -10.06
C ILE A 56 -0.59 -18.22 -10.87
N ILE A 57 -1.67 -18.45 -11.61
CA ILE A 57 -1.76 -19.48 -12.62
C ILE A 57 -1.18 -18.91 -13.91
N ALA A 58 -0.02 -19.41 -14.32
CA ALA A 58 0.69 -18.93 -15.51
C ALA A 58 0.10 -19.43 -16.84
N THR A 59 -0.75 -20.44 -16.78
CA THR A 59 -1.37 -21.09 -17.94
C THR A 59 -2.82 -20.60 -18.18
N GLY A 60 -3.42 -20.92 -19.32
CA GLY A 60 -4.77 -20.50 -19.67
C GLY A 60 -4.77 -19.31 -20.64
N LEU A 61 -5.75 -18.42 -20.51
CA LEU A 61 -5.88 -17.26 -21.42
C LEU A 61 -4.72 -16.26 -21.23
N TYR A 62 -4.28 -16.10 -19.97
CA TYR A 62 -3.20 -15.21 -19.52
C TYR A 62 -2.83 -15.53 -18.06
N PRO A 63 -1.70 -15.02 -17.54
CA PRO A 63 -1.38 -15.12 -16.11
C PRO A 63 -2.46 -14.47 -15.25
N HIS A 64 -3.00 -15.22 -14.27
CA HIS A 64 -4.15 -14.76 -13.48
C HIS A 64 -4.12 -15.30 -12.04
N HIS A 65 -4.87 -14.66 -11.16
CA HIS A 65 -4.99 -15.05 -9.76
C HIS A 65 -5.78 -16.35 -9.59
N ASP A 66 -5.28 -17.27 -8.75
CA ASP A 66 -5.97 -18.51 -8.36
C ASP A 66 -7.05 -18.21 -7.30
N THR A 67 -8.14 -17.59 -7.74
CA THR A 67 -9.24 -17.17 -6.86
C THR A 67 -10.01 -18.34 -6.26
N GLU A 68 -10.07 -19.49 -6.95
CA GLU A 68 -10.77 -20.66 -6.44
C GLU A 68 -10.03 -21.33 -5.28
N ARG A 69 -8.70 -21.41 -5.38
CA ARG A 69 -7.89 -21.93 -4.28
C ARG A 69 -7.98 -21.03 -3.05
N LEU A 70 -7.90 -19.70 -3.24
CA LEU A 70 -8.07 -18.74 -2.17
C LEU A 70 -9.46 -18.84 -1.53
N TRP A 71 -10.52 -19.00 -2.35
CA TRP A 71 -11.88 -19.18 -1.85
C TRP A 71 -12.02 -20.42 -0.97
N ASN A 72 -11.50 -21.56 -1.43
CA ASN A 72 -11.58 -22.79 -0.67
C ASN A 72 -10.81 -22.71 0.66
N TRP A 73 -9.64 -22.07 0.64
CA TRP A 73 -8.88 -21.78 1.86
C TRP A 73 -9.65 -20.85 2.81
N LEU A 74 -10.24 -19.78 2.29
CA LEU A 74 -11.03 -18.81 3.04
C LEU A 74 -12.21 -19.51 3.74
N GLN A 75 -12.99 -20.29 3.02
CA GLN A 75 -14.15 -21.02 3.59
C GLN A 75 -13.72 -21.98 4.71
N GLY A 76 -12.65 -22.74 4.52
CA GLY A 76 -12.12 -23.65 5.53
C GLY A 76 -11.61 -22.93 6.78
N THR A 77 -10.97 -21.78 6.59
CA THR A 77 -10.44 -20.96 7.70
C THR A 77 -11.58 -20.29 8.47
N LEU A 78 -12.57 -19.73 7.78
CA LEU A 78 -13.75 -19.14 8.42
C LEU A 78 -14.53 -20.17 9.26
N ALA A 79 -14.68 -21.41 8.77
CA ALA A 79 -15.31 -22.49 9.54
C ALA A 79 -14.51 -22.80 10.83
N SER A 80 -13.17 -22.77 10.76
CA SER A 80 -12.32 -22.95 11.94
C SER A 80 -12.45 -21.79 12.93
N PHE A 81 -12.49 -20.54 12.44
CA PHE A 81 -12.61 -19.33 13.26
C PHE A 81 -13.98 -19.21 13.93
N ALA A 82 -15.07 -19.65 13.26
CA ALA A 82 -16.42 -19.70 13.83
C ALA A 82 -16.52 -20.64 15.04
N GLY A 83 -15.59 -21.58 15.19
CA GLY A 83 -15.46 -22.42 16.39
C GLY A 83 -14.75 -21.73 17.57
N LEU A 84 -14.10 -20.58 17.34
CA LEU A 84 -13.34 -19.85 18.36
C LEU A 84 -14.10 -18.63 18.90
N ALA A 85 -14.89 -17.96 18.05
CA ALA A 85 -15.61 -16.74 18.39
C ALA A 85 -16.85 -16.56 17.49
N ARG A 86 -17.78 -15.70 17.89
CA ARG A 86 -18.86 -15.25 17.04
C ARG A 86 -18.32 -14.19 16.06
N ILE A 87 -18.21 -14.52 14.80
CA ILE A 87 -17.75 -13.60 13.77
C ILE A 87 -18.90 -12.64 13.42
N SER A 88 -18.76 -11.37 13.78
CA SER A 88 -19.76 -10.32 13.54
C SER A 88 -19.56 -9.61 12.21
N ALA A 89 -18.31 -9.51 11.73
CA ALA A 89 -18.00 -8.93 10.43
C ALA A 89 -16.79 -9.57 9.74
N ILE A 90 -16.79 -9.51 8.40
CA ILE A 90 -15.64 -9.81 7.54
C ILE A 90 -15.30 -8.56 6.75
N VAL A 91 -14.03 -8.17 6.77
CA VAL A 91 -13.49 -6.98 6.10
C VAL A 91 -12.46 -7.39 5.06
N PRO A 92 -12.79 -7.29 3.76
CA PRO A 92 -11.81 -7.49 2.70
C PRO A 92 -10.82 -6.32 2.61
N VAL A 93 -9.55 -6.64 2.65
CA VAL A 93 -8.43 -5.72 2.43
C VAL A 93 -7.53 -6.35 1.37
N THR A 94 -7.27 -5.68 0.26
CA THR A 94 -6.46 -6.29 -0.80
C THR A 94 -5.50 -5.30 -1.44
N HIS A 95 -4.48 -5.84 -2.11
CA HIS A 95 -3.64 -5.03 -3.00
C HIS A 95 -4.47 -4.34 -4.09
N GLY A 96 -3.97 -3.22 -4.59
CA GLY A 96 -4.55 -2.45 -5.68
C GLY A 96 -4.26 -3.03 -7.07
N ALA A 97 -4.44 -2.22 -8.09
CA ALA A 97 -4.18 -2.52 -9.51
C ALA A 97 -4.83 -3.81 -10.03
N THR A 98 -5.99 -4.19 -9.48
CA THR A 98 -6.64 -5.47 -9.80
C THR A 98 -8.15 -5.31 -9.82
N ALA A 99 -8.80 -5.84 -10.85
CA ALA A 99 -10.26 -5.86 -10.98
C ALA A 99 -10.77 -7.18 -11.50
N ALA A 100 -12.00 -7.49 -11.13
CA ALA A 100 -12.79 -8.61 -11.61
C ALA A 100 -13.91 -8.14 -12.54
N LEU A 101 -14.10 -8.82 -13.66
CA LEU A 101 -15.26 -8.70 -14.52
C LEU A 101 -16.25 -9.81 -14.13
N VAL A 102 -17.43 -9.44 -13.66
CA VAL A 102 -18.42 -10.41 -13.16
C VAL A 102 -19.78 -10.24 -13.84
N ASP A 103 -20.49 -11.35 -13.96
CA ASP A 103 -21.91 -11.42 -14.30
C ASP A 103 -22.68 -12.13 -13.18
N ASP A 104 -23.92 -12.52 -13.41
CA ASP A 104 -24.75 -13.21 -12.39
C ASP A 104 -24.24 -14.62 -12.06
N GLU A 105 -23.40 -15.22 -12.92
CA GLU A 105 -22.88 -16.57 -12.76
C GLU A 105 -21.49 -16.60 -12.10
N GLY A 106 -20.75 -15.47 -12.14
CA GLY A 106 -19.42 -15.41 -11.56
C GLY A 106 -18.43 -14.54 -12.34
N LEU A 107 -17.16 -14.98 -12.38
CA LEU A 107 -16.15 -14.34 -13.20
C LEU A 107 -16.38 -14.59 -14.68
N VAL A 108 -16.48 -13.53 -15.46
CA VAL A 108 -16.57 -13.58 -16.92
C VAL A 108 -15.22 -13.90 -17.57
N LEU A 109 -14.16 -13.40 -16.96
CA LEU A 109 -12.76 -13.64 -17.33
C LEU A 109 -11.94 -13.86 -16.05
N PRO A 110 -10.86 -14.66 -16.09
CA PRO A 110 -9.92 -14.77 -14.96
C PRO A 110 -9.36 -13.40 -14.55
N ILE A 111 -9.09 -13.18 -13.28
CA ILE A 111 -8.54 -11.92 -12.79
C ILE A 111 -7.06 -11.80 -13.19
N LEU A 112 -6.75 -10.86 -14.08
CA LEU A 112 -5.41 -10.66 -14.63
C LEU A 112 -4.39 -10.36 -13.52
N ASP A 113 -3.21 -10.97 -13.61
CA ASP A 113 -2.06 -10.57 -12.81
C ASP A 113 -1.52 -9.21 -13.27
N TYR A 114 -1.47 -8.24 -12.37
CA TYR A 114 -0.99 -6.90 -12.70
C TYR A 114 0.52 -6.83 -13.03
N GLU A 115 1.30 -7.85 -12.68
CA GLU A 115 2.70 -7.98 -13.11
C GLU A 115 2.84 -8.49 -14.56
N SER A 116 1.74 -8.89 -15.19
CA SER A 116 1.73 -9.29 -16.59
C SER A 116 2.09 -8.12 -17.50
N THR A 117 3.00 -8.38 -18.43
CA THR A 117 3.39 -7.40 -19.47
C THR A 117 2.43 -7.39 -20.67
N LEU A 118 1.45 -8.27 -20.73
CA LEU A 118 0.53 -8.39 -21.86
C LEU A 118 -0.24 -7.09 -22.17
N PRO A 119 -0.73 -6.33 -21.18
CA PRO A 119 -1.41 -5.06 -21.45
C PRO A 119 -0.53 -4.02 -22.16
N GLN A 120 0.79 -4.08 -21.99
CA GLN A 120 1.74 -3.16 -22.63
C GLN A 120 1.73 -3.25 -24.17
N ALA A 121 1.26 -4.35 -24.74
CA ALA A 121 1.09 -4.47 -26.19
C ALA A 121 0.14 -3.40 -26.76
N LEU A 122 -0.76 -2.84 -25.97
CA LEU A 122 -1.69 -1.78 -26.35
C LEU A 122 -1.35 -0.41 -25.75
N ALA A 123 -0.20 -0.25 -25.10
CA ALA A 123 0.16 0.98 -24.40
C ALA A 123 0.12 2.23 -25.32
N ALA A 124 0.64 2.13 -26.55
CA ALA A 124 0.65 3.25 -27.50
C ALA A 124 -0.76 3.65 -28.01
N GLU A 125 -1.69 2.70 -28.06
CA GLU A 125 -3.10 2.97 -28.40
C GLU A 125 -3.83 3.55 -27.19
N TYR A 126 -3.57 2.98 -26.00
CA TYR A 126 -4.14 3.41 -24.74
C TYR A 126 -3.74 4.83 -24.35
N GLU A 127 -2.49 5.25 -24.63
CA GLU A 127 -2.00 6.59 -24.33
C GLU A 127 -2.85 7.70 -24.96
N LYS A 128 -3.48 7.44 -26.11
CA LYS A 128 -4.39 8.38 -26.76
C LYS A 128 -5.75 8.54 -26.04
N LEU A 129 -6.06 7.59 -25.15
CA LEU A 129 -7.32 7.55 -24.38
C LEU A 129 -7.10 7.85 -22.91
N ARG A 130 -5.89 7.65 -22.43
CA ARG A 130 -5.51 7.88 -21.04
C ARG A 130 -5.86 9.32 -20.64
N PRO A 131 -6.44 9.54 -19.44
CA PRO A 131 -6.63 10.90 -18.94
C PRO A 131 -5.26 11.60 -18.75
N ALA A 132 -5.24 12.91 -18.89
CA ALA A 132 -4.04 13.69 -18.54
C ALA A 132 -3.67 13.45 -17.07
N PHE A 133 -2.35 13.45 -16.78
CA PHE A 133 -1.87 13.27 -15.40
C PHE A 133 -2.50 14.30 -14.45
N ALA A 134 -2.63 15.56 -14.87
CA ALA A 134 -3.26 16.61 -14.06
C ALA A 134 -4.72 16.29 -13.63
N ASP A 135 -5.42 15.43 -14.37
CA ASP A 135 -6.81 15.06 -14.06
C ASP A 135 -6.86 13.83 -13.15
N SER A 136 -6.10 12.78 -13.48
CA SER A 136 -6.13 11.49 -12.77
C SER A 136 -5.12 11.40 -11.63
N LEU A 137 -4.05 12.19 -11.67
CA LEU A 137 -2.90 12.14 -10.78
C LEU A 137 -2.32 10.71 -10.64
N SER A 138 -2.47 9.93 -11.73
CA SER A 138 -2.01 8.55 -11.86
C SER A 138 -0.87 8.55 -12.88
N PRO A 139 0.38 8.25 -12.48
CA PRO A 139 1.50 8.21 -13.40
C PRO A 139 1.41 6.99 -14.31
N GLN A 140 2.11 7.04 -15.44
CA GLN A 140 2.30 5.89 -16.30
C GLN A 140 3.22 4.89 -15.62
N LEU A 141 2.72 3.68 -15.37
CA LEU A 141 3.42 2.63 -14.65
C LEU A 141 3.66 1.40 -15.54
N PRO A 142 4.70 0.60 -15.25
CA PRO A 142 5.01 -0.60 -16.01
C PRO A 142 3.98 -1.72 -15.80
N CYS A 143 4.00 -2.71 -16.67
CA CYS A 143 3.14 -3.90 -16.64
C CYS A 143 1.64 -3.52 -16.64
N GLY A 144 0.86 -4.18 -15.80
CA GLY A 144 -0.55 -3.89 -15.61
C GLY A 144 -0.85 -2.98 -14.40
N LEU A 145 0.12 -2.21 -13.89
CA LEU A 145 -0.09 -1.39 -12.69
C LEU A 145 -1.11 -0.26 -12.86
N ASN A 146 -1.33 0.24 -14.10
CA ASN A 146 -2.48 1.08 -14.39
C ASN A 146 -3.69 0.18 -14.73
N LEU A 147 -4.67 0.12 -13.83
CA LEU A 147 -5.84 -0.75 -13.97
C LEU A 147 -6.66 -0.43 -15.24
N GLY A 148 -6.74 0.83 -15.64
CA GLY A 148 -7.39 1.25 -16.90
C GLY A 148 -6.79 0.60 -18.12
N LEU A 149 -5.46 0.44 -18.17
CA LEU A 149 -4.77 -0.27 -19.26
C LEU A 149 -5.13 -1.76 -19.27
N GLN A 150 -5.23 -2.40 -18.09
CA GLN A 150 -5.67 -3.80 -18.01
C GLN A 150 -7.08 -3.98 -18.57
N LEU A 151 -8.02 -3.14 -18.13
CA LEU A 151 -9.41 -3.20 -18.59
C LEU A 151 -9.51 -2.92 -20.10
N TYR A 152 -8.74 -1.96 -20.60
CA TYR A 152 -8.66 -1.67 -22.03
C TYR A 152 -8.14 -2.87 -22.82
N TRP A 153 -7.06 -3.50 -22.35
CA TRP A 153 -6.51 -4.70 -22.98
C TRP A 153 -7.52 -5.87 -22.97
N LEU A 154 -8.20 -6.10 -21.85
CA LEU A 154 -9.24 -7.13 -21.77
C LEU A 154 -10.40 -6.86 -22.72
N ALA A 155 -10.87 -5.62 -22.80
CA ALA A 155 -11.97 -5.24 -23.70
C ALA A 155 -11.60 -5.42 -25.18
N LYS A 156 -10.34 -5.16 -25.54
CA LYS A 156 -9.85 -5.31 -26.93
C LYS A 156 -9.55 -6.75 -27.31
N THR A 157 -8.97 -7.51 -26.36
CA THR A 157 -8.52 -8.88 -26.64
C THR A 157 -9.66 -9.89 -26.52
N TYR A 158 -10.60 -9.67 -25.61
CA TYR A 158 -11.72 -10.57 -25.30
C TYR A 158 -13.07 -9.84 -25.36
N PRO A 159 -13.44 -9.19 -26.49
CA PRO A 159 -14.60 -8.30 -26.56
C PRO A 159 -15.93 -9.02 -26.26
N GLN A 160 -16.07 -10.27 -26.67
CA GLN A 160 -17.29 -11.04 -26.44
C GLN A 160 -17.49 -11.37 -24.97
N GLN A 161 -16.43 -11.77 -24.29
CA GLN A 161 -16.45 -12.03 -22.84
C GLN A 161 -16.64 -10.73 -22.07
N PHE A 162 -15.88 -9.68 -22.40
CA PHE A 162 -15.99 -8.38 -21.74
C PHE A 162 -17.43 -7.82 -21.82
N ALA A 163 -18.09 -7.96 -22.98
CA ALA A 163 -19.48 -7.52 -23.18
C ALA A 163 -20.52 -8.26 -22.31
N ARG A 164 -20.17 -9.41 -21.72
CA ARG A 164 -21.03 -10.14 -20.78
C ARG A 164 -20.94 -9.59 -19.36
N ALA A 165 -19.89 -8.82 -19.06
CA ALA A 165 -19.70 -8.29 -17.72
C ALA A 165 -20.85 -7.35 -17.33
N ARG A 166 -21.44 -7.59 -16.18
CA ARG A 166 -22.40 -6.69 -15.54
C ARG A 166 -21.71 -5.69 -14.62
N HIS A 167 -20.61 -6.11 -14.00
CA HIS A 167 -19.86 -5.26 -13.09
C HIS A 167 -18.37 -5.39 -13.29
N ILE A 168 -17.68 -4.25 -13.11
CA ILE A 168 -16.25 -4.13 -12.88
C ILE A 168 -16.09 -3.91 -11.36
N LEU A 169 -15.50 -4.88 -10.68
CA LEU A 169 -15.27 -4.81 -9.22
C LEU A 169 -13.78 -4.72 -8.97
N THR A 170 -13.33 -3.72 -8.22
CA THR A 170 -11.96 -3.72 -7.70
C THR A 170 -11.78 -4.85 -6.69
N TYR A 171 -10.55 -5.25 -6.41
CA TYR A 171 -10.28 -6.56 -5.83
C TYR A 171 -10.88 -6.76 -4.41
N PRO A 172 -10.89 -5.78 -3.48
CA PRO A 172 -11.61 -5.93 -2.21
C PRO A 172 -13.11 -6.13 -2.44
N GLN A 173 -13.71 -5.39 -3.39
CA GLN A 173 -15.14 -5.45 -3.68
C GLN A 173 -15.54 -6.74 -4.39
N TYR A 174 -14.64 -7.37 -5.16
CA TYR A 174 -14.84 -8.72 -5.66
C TYR A 174 -14.99 -9.74 -4.53
N TRP A 175 -14.13 -9.68 -3.52
CA TRP A 175 -14.22 -10.60 -2.38
C TRP A 175 -15.46 -10.33 -1.51
N ALA A 176 -15.82 -9.06 -1.31
CA ALA A 176 -17.05 -8.68 -0.65
C ALA A 176 -18.28 -9.23 -1.39
N TRP A 177 -18.34 -9.00 -2.72
CA TRP A 177 -19.41 -9.54 -3.56
C TRP A 177 -19.48 -11.07 -3.52
N ARG A 178 -18.35 -11.75 -3.58
CA ARG A 178 -18.28 -13.20 -3.52
C ARG A 178 -18.80 -13.76 -2.19
N LEU A 179 -18.63 -13.02 -1.09
CA LEU A 179 -19.10 -13.39 0.23
C LEU A 179 -20.59 -13.10 0.45
N CYS A 180 -21.11 -11.93 0.00
CA CYS A 180 -22.47 -11.50 0.31
C CYS A 180 -23.38 -11.34 -0.92
N GLY A 181 -22.84 -11.36 -2.14
CA GLY A 181 -23.57 -11.21 -3.40
C GLY A 181 -24.04 -9.79 -3.70
N VAL A 182 -23.56 -8.78 -2.96
CA VAL A 182 -23.85 -7.37 -3.21
C VAL A 182 -22.65 -6.70 -3.87
N ALA A 183 -22.87 -6.15 -5.07
CA ALA A 183 -21.83 -5.43 -5.81
C ALA A 183 -21.77 -3.98 -5.34
N ALA A 184 -20.55 -3.49 -5.12
CA ALA A 184 -20.27 -2.11 -4.74
C ALA A 184 -18.96 -1.64 -5.38
N SER A 185 -18.78 -0.32 -5.52
CA SER A 185 -17.50 0.33 -5.80
C SER A 185 -16.98 1.04 -4.56
N GLU A 186 -15.66 1.20 -4.45
CA GLU A 186 -15.03 1.89 -3.34
C GLU A 186 -13.84 2.72 -3.84
N VAL A 187 -13.69 3.90 -3.28
CA VAL A 187 -12.84 4.94 -3.86
C VAL A 187 -11.35 4.72 -3.66
N THR A 188 -10.91 4.02 -2.58
CA THR A 188 -9.48 3.88 -2.30
C THR A 188 -8.77 3.01 -3.35
N SER A 189 -9.46 2.00 -3.87
CA SER A 189 -8.94 1.18 -4.96
C SER A 189 -9.04 1.87 -6.31
N LEU A 190 -10.12 2.61 -6.57
CA LEU A 190 -10.30 3.39 -7.80
C LEU A 190 -9.31 4.55 -7.89
N GLY A 191 -9.00 5.19 -6.77
CA GLY A 191 -8.11 6.35 -6.68
C GLY A 191 -6.63 6.03 -6.54
N CYS A 192 -6.19 4.76 -6.74
CA CYS A 192 -4.79 4.37 -6.62
C CYS A 192 -4.20 3.98 -7.99
N HIS A 193 -3.55 4.93 -8.67
CA HIS A 193 -2.88 4.79 -9.98
C HIS A 193 -3.65 3.98 -11.03
N THR A 194 -4.95 4.19 -11.14
CA THR A 194 -5.81 3.39 -12.03
C THR A 194 -6.12 4.01 -13.37
N ASP A 195 -5.95 5.32 -13.53
CA ASP A 195 -6.48 6.13 -14.63
C ASP A 195 -8.03 6.19 -14.69
N LEU A 196 -8.73 5.58 -13.72
CA LEU A 196 -10.20 5.48 -13.71
C LEU A 196 -10.89 6.59 -12.90
N TRP A 197 -10.14 7.28 -12.05
CA TRP A 197 -10.68 8.24 -11.08
C TRP A 197 -10.01 9.61 -11.20
N GLN A 198 -10.76 10.66 -10.90
CA GLN A 198 -10.27 12.03 -10.76
C GLN A 198 -10.29 12.43 -9.28
N PRO A 199 -9.16 12.37 -8.57
CA PRO A 199 -9.11 12.55 -7.12
C PRO A 199 -9.61 13.91 -6.63
N GLN A 200 -9.37 14.98 -7.42
CA GLN A 200 -9.79 16.35 -7.06
C GLN A 200 -11.28 16.56 -7.23
N GLN A 201 -11.90 15.93 -8.22
CA GLN A 201 -13.32 16.07 -8.54
C GLN A 201 -14.19 15.02 -7.83
N GLY A 202 -13.59 13.93 -7.33
CA GLY A 202 -14.32 12.83 -6.70
C GLY A 202 -15.26 12.12 -7.68
N THR A 203 -14.82 11.92 -8.92
CA THR A 203 -15.63 11.31 -9.98
C THR A 203 -14.80 10.42 -10.92
N PHE A 204 -15.47 9.62 -11.74
CA PHE A 204 -14.81 8.82 -12.77
C PHE A 204 -14.08 9.69 -13.81
N SER A 205 -12.97 9.18 -14.32
CA SER A 205 -12.14 9.86 -15.30
C SER A 205 -12.77 9.89 -16.69
N SER A 206 -12.19 10.73 -17.57
CA SER A 206 -12.56 10.79 -18.99
C SER A 206 -12.41 9.45 -19.72
N LEU A 207 -11.50 8.57 -19.26
CA LEU A 207 -11.33 7.22 -19.79
C LEU A 207 -12.60 6.38 -19.59
N VAL A 208 -13.14 6.35 -18.37
CA VAL A 208 -14.36 5.58 -18.03
C VAL A 208 -15.54 6.03 -18.88
N HIS A 209 -15.68 7.34 -19.12
CA HIS A 209 -16.73 7.91 -19.96
C HIS A 209 -16.52 7.57 -21.43
N ARG A 210 -15.32 7.72 -21.98
CA ARG A 210 -14.99 7.40 -23.39
C ARG A 210 -15.19 5.93 -23.72
N MET A 211 -14.93 5.05 -22.75
CA MET A 211 -15.10 3.61 -22.90
C MET A 211 -16.53 3.13 -22.58
N GLU A 212 -17.41 4.05 -22.17
CA GLU A 212 -18.79 3.74 -21.76
C GLU A 212 -18.87 2.74 -20.59
N TRP A 213 -17.86 2.73 -19.70
CA TRP A 213 -17.79 1.78 -18.59
C TRP A 213 -18.56 2.24 -17.35
N THR A 214 -19.05 3.47 -17.29
CA THR A 214 -19.78 4.01 -16.12
C THR A 214 -20.88 3.07 -15.62
N PRO A 215 -21.74 2.46 -16.48
CA PRO A 215 -22.79 1.55 -16.02
C PRO A 215 -22.26 0.22 -15.44
N LEU A 216 -21.00 -0.13 -15.71
CA LEU A 216 -20.39 -1.36 -15.20
C LEU A 216 -19.84 -1.19 -13.76
N PHE A 217 -19.64 0.03 -13.30
CA PHE A 217 -19.26 0.29 -11.92
C PHE A 217 -20.51 0.38 -11.04
N PRO A 218 -20.65 -0.51 -10.03
CA PRO A 218 -21.73 -0.41 -9.06
C PRO A 218 -21.69 0.90 -8.28
N PRO A 219 -22.75 1.25 -7.54
CA PRO A 219 -22.75 2.44 -6.69
C PRO A 219 -21.57 2.48 -5.72
N LEU A 220 -20.99 3.67 -5.54
CA LEU A 220 -19.94 3.92 -4.57
C LEU A 220 -20.48 3.72 -3.14
N GLN A 221 -19.72 3.03 -2.33
CA GLN A 221 -19.95 2.83 -0.91
C GLN A 221 -18.69 3.19 -0.13
N ALA A 222 -18.84 3.65 1.10
CA ALA A 222 -17.72 3.82 1.99
C ALA A 222 -17.11 2.46 2.36
N ALA A 223 -15.81 2.39 2.59
CA ALA A 223 -15.10 1.15 2.91
C ALA A 223 -15.69 0.40 4.11
N TRP A 224 -16.23 1.12 5.09
CA TRP A 224 -16.87 0.60 6.31
C TRP A 224 -18.36 0.24 6.15
N THR A 225 -18.97 0.45 4.98
CA THR A 225 -20.38 0.12 4.76
C THR A 225 -20.59 -1.38 4.81
N ALA A 226 -21.50 -1.83 5.65
CA ALA A 226 -21.98 -3.22 5.64
C ALA A 226 -22.85 -3.46 4.41
N LEU A 227 -22.39 -4.33 3.50
CA LEU A 227 -23.09 -4.64 2.24
C LEU A 227 -24.19 -5.69 2.46
N GLY A 228 -24.02 -6.59 3.41
CA GLY A 228 -24.99 -7.61 3.73
C GLY A 228 -24.37 -8.83 4.42
N PRO A 229 -25.21 -9.80 4.81
CA PRO A 229 -24.74 -11.01 5.49
C PRO A 229 -24.01 -11.96 4.54
N VAL A 230 -23.11 -12.77 5.12
CA VAL A 230 -22.43 -13.85 4.41
C VAL A 230 -23.46 -14.84 3.84
N ARG A 231 -23.30 -15.21 2.56
CA ARG A 231 -24.16 -16.19 1.89
C ARG A 231 -23.53 -17.58 1.91
N GLY A 232 -24.39 -18.61 1.87
CA GLY A 232 -23.96 -20.00 1.71
C GLY A 232 -23.29 -20.63 2.93
N ASN A 233 -23.14 -19.93 4.06
CA ASN A 233 -22.55 -20.46 5.29
C ASN A 233 -23.48 -20.23 6.50
N PRO A 234 -24.22 -21.24 6.94
CA PRO A 234 -25.18 -21.10 8.08
C PRO A 234 -24.53 -20.67 9.40
N ALA A 235 -23.26 -21.01 9.62
CA ALA A 235 -22.50 -20.59 10.81
C ALA A 235 -22.19 -19.10 10.84
N LEU A 236 -22.26 -18.43 9.69
CA LEU A 236 -21.94 -17.01 9.50
C LEU A 236 -23.15 -16.18 9.03
N ARG A 237 -24.37 -16.70 9.18
CA ARG A 237 -25.60 -16.04 8.69
C ARG A 237 -25.82 -14.63 9.22
N ASP A 238 -25.32 -14.33 10.43
CA ASP A 238 -25.47 -13.02 11.09
C ASP A 238 -24.21 -12.16 10.90
N CYS A 239 -23.18 -12.70 10.24
CA CYS A 239 -21.93 -12.01 9.97
C CYS A 239 -22.09 -11.04 8.79
N GLN A 240 -21.78 -9.76 8.98
CA GLN A 240 -21.83 -8.74 7.94
C GLN A 240 -20.55 -8.71 7.14
N VAL A 241 -20.65 -8.52 5.83
CA VAL A 241 -19.51 -8.28 4.95
C VAL A 241 -19.42 -6.78 4.69
N LEU A 242 -18.28 -6.18 5.02
CA LEU A 242 -18.04 -4.78 4.73
C LEU A 242 -17.57 -4.60 3.27
N CYS A 243 -17.74 -3.38 2.75
CA CYS A 243 -17.33 -3.04 1.39
C CYS A 243 -15.84 -3.33 1.14
N GLY A 244 -15.00 -3.08 2.16
CA GLY A 244 -13.57 -3.37 2.10
C GLY A 244 -12.76 -2.23 1.47
N ILE A 245 -11.43 -2.36 1.49
CA ILE A 245 -10.49 -1.27 1.23
C ILE A 245 -9.21 -1.78 0.56
N HIS A 246 -8.52 -0.88 -0.17
CA HIS A 246 -7.16 -1.08 -0.64
C HIS A 246 -6.17 -1.16 0.53
N ASP A 247 -5.20 -2.08 0.50
CA ASP A 247 -4.28 -2.40 1.60
C ASP A 247 -3.45 -1.20 2.10
N SER A 248 -2.89 -0.43 1.18
CA SER A 248 -2.12 0.76 1.54
C SER A 248 -2.98 1.80 2.26
N ASN A 249 -4.25 1.96 1.83
CA ASN A 249 -5.19 2.86 2.49
C ASN A 249 -5.70 2.30 3.83
N ALA A 250 -5.80 0.99 3.98
CA ALA A 250 -6.08 0.36 5.28
C ALA A 250 -4.95 0.71 6.28
N SER A 251 -3.69 0.61 5.87
CA SER A 251 -2.56 1.00 6.74
C SER A 251 -2.60 2.47 7.12
N LEU A 252 -3.09 3.34 6.23
CA LEU A 252 -3.21 4.78 6.48
C LEU A 252 -4.43 5.14 7.32
N LEU A 253 -5.40 4.24 7.49
CA LEU A 253 -6.68 4.55 8.15
C LEU A 253 -6.51 5.04 9.58
N ARG A 254 -5.56 4.49 10.33
CA ARG A 254 -5.23 4.88 11.70
C ARG A 254 -4.70 6.31 11.85
N TYR A 255 -4.32 6.94 10.73
CA TYR A 255 -3.88 8.33 10.68
C TYR A 255 -5.01 9.28 10.27
N LEU A 256 -6.20 8.74 9.96
CA LEU A 256 -7.43 9.50 9.65
C LEU A 256 -8.27 9.63 10.92
N GLU A 257 -7.89 10.55 11.82
CA GLU A 257 -8.73 10.88 12.99
C GLU A 257 -9.99 11.62 12.55
N ALA A 258 -11.08 11.40 13.28
CA ALA A 258 -12.39 11.98 12.96
C ALA A 258 -12.39 13.51 12.89
N ASP A 259 -11.51 14.16 13.68
CA ASP A 259 -11.44 15.62 13.80
C ASP A 259 -10.14 16.25 13.24
N ALA A 260 -9.21 15.43 12.75
CA ALA A 260 -7.87 15.88 12.34
C ALA A 260 -7.70 16.02 10.81
N HIS A 261 -8.79 16.05 10.06
CA HIS A 261 -8.77 16.15 8.59
C HIS A 261 -8.14 17.44 8.05
N GLU A 262 -8.08 18.48 8.89
CA GLU A 262 -7.59 19.80 8.50
C GLU A 262 -6.10 20.01 8.79
N GLN A 263 -5.46 19.16 9.60
CA GLN A 263 -4.05 19.35 9.95
C GLN A 263 -3.14 18.51 9.04
N PRO A 264 -2.16 19.16 8.37
CA PRO A 264 -1.18 18.44 7.57
C PRO A 264 -0.41 17.42 8.43
N ARG A 265 -0.23 16.23 7.88
CA ARG A 265 0.61 15.16 8.45
C ARG A 265 1.16 14.30 7.34
N THR A 266 2.24 13.61 7.60
CA THR A 266 2.84 12.70 6.61
C THR A 266 3.16 11.36 7.23
N VAL A 267 2.83 10.29 6.51
CA VAL A 267 3.25 8.93 6.83
C VAL A 267 4.35 8.55 5.85
N LEU A 268 5.50 8.15 6.37
CA LEU A 268 6.59 7.56 5.60
C LEU A 268 6.58 6.06 5.84
N SER A 269 5.88 5.35 4.95
CA SER A 269 5.81 3.89 4.98
C SER A 269 7.03 3.29 4.29
N THR A 270 7.77 2.44 5.01
CA THR A 270 9.08 1.94 4.57
C THR A 270 9.12 0.42 4.47
N GLY A 271 9.63 -0.07 3.35
CA GLY A 271 9.77 -1.47 3.02
C GLY A 271 10.68 -1.57 1.80
N THR A 272 10.38 -2.46 0.85
CA THR A 272 11.01 -2.46 -0.48
C THR A 272 10.92 -1.07 -1.13
N TRP A 273 9.74 -0.46 -1.05
CA TRP A 273 9.50 0.95 -1.34
C TRP A 273 9.51 1.78 -0.06
N ALA A 274 9.99 3.00 -0.14
CA ALA A 274 9.71 4.06 0.80
C ALA A 274 8.70 5.01 0.15
N ILE A 275 7.53 5.16 0.77
CA ILE A 275 6.39 5.94 0.25
C ILE A 275 6.07 7.02 1.26
N ALA A 276 6.24 8.28 0.88
CA ALA A 276 5.73 9.41 1.63
C ALA A 276 4.29 9.69 1.20
N ALA A 277 3.34 9.60 2.14
CA ALA A 277 1.93 9.93 1.95
C ALA A 277 1.62 11.20 2.77
N ALA A 278 1.48 12.33 2.09
CA ALA A 278 1.31 13.65 2.69
C ALA A 278 -0.16 14.08 2.64
N PHE A 279 -0.84 14.00 3.78
CA PHE A 279 -2.21 14.49 3.94
C PHE A 279 -2.25 16.01 3.97
N GLY A 280 -3.20 16.61 3.27
CA GLY A 280 -3.35 18.06 3.17
C GLY A 280 -2.29 18.78 2.32
N ALA A 281 -1.40 18.03 1.64
CA ALA A 281 -0.43 18.62 0.73
C ALA A 281 -1.09 19.07 -0.58
N ARG A 282 -0.46 20.02 -1.26
CA ARG A 282 -0.96 20.60 -2.51
C ARG A 282 -0.74 19.61 -3.68
N LEU A 283 -1.79 19.34 -4.43
CA LEU A 283 -1.76 18.40 -5.55
C LEU A 283 -1.16 19.00 -6.84
N ASP A 284 -1.13 20.33 -6.97
CA ASP A 284 -0.52 21.04 -8.10
C ASP A 284 1.02 20.97 -8.13
N ARG A 285 1.62 20.40 -7.08
CA ARG A 285 3.07 20.09 -7.03
C ARG A 285 3.44 18.71 -7.56
N LEU A 286 2.44 17.86 -7.81
CA LEU A 286 2.71 16.50 -8.26
C LEU A 286 3.25 16.50 -9.68
N ASP A 287 4.37 15.79 -9.86
CA ASP A 287 5.08 15.64 -11.11
C ASP A 287 5.18 14.16 -11.47
N GLU A 288 4.57 13.76 -12.60
CA GLU A 288 4.61 12.39 -13.10
C GLU A 288 6.05 11.90 -13.33
N THR A 289 6.93 12.79 -13.79
CA THR A 289 8.33 12.44 -14.09
C THR A 289 9.16 12.15 -12.84
N ALA A 290 8.70 12.61 -11.69
CA ALA A 290 9.32 12.36 -10.38
C ALA A 290 8.68 11.20 -9.61
N ASP A 291 7.91 10.34 -10.30
CA ASP A 291 7.15 9.21 -9.71
C ASP A 291 6.22 9.64 -8.56
N MET A 292 5.63 10.84 -8.71
CA MET A 292 4.60 11.34 -7.81
C MET A 292 3.21 10.93 -8.28
N LEU A 293 2.31 10.76 -7.32
CA LEU A 293 0.91 10.41 -7.59
C LEU A 293 -0.02 10.92 -6.48
N ALA A 294 -1.32 10.90 -6.71
CA ALA A 294 -2.28 10.97 -5.62
C ALA A 294 -2.96 9.62 -5.41
N ASN A 295 -3.00 9.20 -4.15
CA ASN A 295 -3.96 8.20 -3.67
C ASN A 295 -5.24 8.91 -3.21
N VAL A 296 -6.31 8.14 -3.02
CA VAL A 296 -7.54 8.63 -2.37
C VAL A 296 -7.75 7.83 -1.10
N ASN A 297 -7.88 8.53 0.03
CA ASN A 297 -8.09 7.89 1.33
C ASN A 297 -9.55 7.40 1.51
N ALA A 298 -9.83 6.69 2.60
CA ALA A 298 -11.15 6.14 2.88
C ALA A 298 -12.27 7.18 3.00
N LEU A 299 -11.93 8.45 3.25
CA LEU A 299 -12.86 9.59 3.30
C LEU A 299 -13.11 10.23 1.92
N GLY A 300 -12.51 9.68 0.86
CA GLY A 300 -12.61 10.24 -0.49
C GLY A 300 -11.68 11.43 -0.75
N GLN A 301 -10.75 11.72 0.15
CA GLN A 301 -9.83 12.85 0.03
C GLN A 301 -8.54 12.42 -0.68
N PRO A 302 -8.00 13.24 -1.60
CA PRO A 302 -6.73 12.94 -2.24
C PRO A 302 -5.56 13.06 -1.26
N VAL A 303 -4.60 12.15 -1.39
CA VAL A 303 -3.35 12.12 -0.60
C VAL A 303 -2.18 12.18 -1.57
N ALA A 304 -1.38 13.24 -1.49
CA ALA A 304 -0.19 13.39 -2.31
C ALA A 304 0.87 12.38 -1.88
N CYS A 305 1.39 11.63 -2.84
CA CYS A 305 2.37 10.59 -2.58
C CYS A 305 3.60 10.75 -3.47
N MET A 306 4.75 10.41 -2.93
CA MET A 306 6.02 10.27 -3.64
C MET A 306 6.77 9.06 -3.10
N ARG A 307 7.46 8.33 -3.96
CA ARG A 307 8.09 7.07 -3.58
C ARG A 307 9.48 6.90 -4.19
N PHE A 308 10.27 6.04 -3.59
CA PHE A 308 11.54 5.53 -4.14
C PHE A 308 11.79 4.11 -3.61
N MET A 309 12.69 3.35 -4.23
CA MET A 309 12.96 1.96 -3.83
C MET A 309 13.86 1.87 -2.59
N GLY A 310 13.44 2.49 -1.48
CA GLY A 310 14.26 2.73 -0.30
C GLY A 310 14.94 1.49 0.26
N GLY A 311 14.21 0.41 0.51
CA GLY A 311 14.78 -0.83 1.04
C GLY A 311 15.74 -1.52 0.07
N ARG A 312 15.47 -1.45 -1.25
CA ARG A 312 16.37 -2.01 -2.26
C ARG A 312 17.66 -1.20 -2.37
N GLU A 313 17.56 0.11 -2.44
CA GLU A 313 18.71 1.01 -2.52
C GLU A 313 19.56 0.96 -1.23
N PHE A 314 18.89 0.88 -0.07
CA PHE A 314 19.58 0.61 1.19
C PHE A 314 20.40 -0.67 1.13
N SER A 315 19.82 -1.77 0.64
CA SER A 315 20.50 -3.06 0.56
C SER A 315 21.71 -3.02 -0.38
N VAL A 316 21.62 -2.30 -1.50
CA VAL A 316 22.74 -2.12 -2.42
C VAL A 316 23.89 -1.38 -1.74
N LEU A 317 23.61 -0.29 -1.03
CA LEU A 317 24.61 0.52 -0.36
C LEU A 317 25.22 -0.15 0.88
N ALA A 318 24.37 -0.81 1.69
CA ALA A 318 24.80 -1.49 2.91
C ALA A 318 25.55 -2.81 2.64
N GLY A 319 25.41 -3.37 1.41
CA GLY A 319 26.10 -4.59 0.99
C GLY A 319 25.48 -5.87 1.49
N ALA A 320 26.10 -7.01 1.14
CA ALA A 320 25.58 -8.36 1.37
C ALA A 320 25.55 -8.79 2.86
N SER A 321 26.36 -8.17 3.70
CA SER A 321 26.48 -8.49 5.14
C SER A 321 26.45 -7.21 5.95
N PRO A 322 25.31 -6.52 6.02
CA PRO A 322 25.20 -5.23 6.69
C PRO A 322 25.46 -5.36 8.18
N GLN A 323 26.21 -4.43 8.73
CA GLN A 323 26.47 -4.30 10.16
C GLN A 323 26.01 -2.94 10.64
N VAL A 324 25.15 -2.92 11.66
CA VAL A 324 24.65 -1.68 12.24
C VAL A 324 25.81 -0.77 12.64
N CYS A 325 25.76 0.48 12.18
CA CYS A 325 26.79 1.48 12.44
C CYS A 325 26.65 2.12 13.82
N ALA A 326 27.73 2.73 14.31
CA ALA A 326 27.67 3.66 15.43
C ALA A 326 27.40 5.09 14.92
N VAL A 327 26.98 6.00 15.80
CA VAL A 327 26.80 7.42 15.50
C VAL A 327 28.12 8.05 14.96
N ALA A 328 29.26 7.59 15.49
CA ALA A 328 30.59 8.06 15.06
C ALA A 328 30.87 7.73 13.57
N ASP A 329 30.34 6.63 13.04
CA ASP A 329 30.51 6.30 11.61
C ASP A 329 29.70 7.25 10.74
N ILE A 330 28.48 7.59 11.15
CA ILE A 330 27.65 8.61 10.46
C ILE A 330 28.34 9.98 10.48
N ALA A 331 28.81 10.42 11.68
CA ALA A 331 29.49 11.69 11.85
C ALA A 331 30.75 11.80 10.95
N ARG A 332 31.54 10.73 10.89
CA ARG A 332 32.74 10.66 10.05
C ARG A 332 32.42 10.84 8.56
N LEU A 333 31.38 10.17 8.05
CA LEU A 333 30.98 10.30 6.65
C LEU A 333 30.48 11.72 6.33
N VAL A 334 29.74 12.34 7.27
CA VAL A 334 29.30 13.75 7.14
C VAL A 334 30.50 14.69 7.11
N GLU A 335 31.47 14.53 8.02
CA GLU A 335 32.70 15.35 8.08
C GLU A 335 33.56 15.20 6.82
N GLN A 336 33.70 13.98 6.31
CA GLN A 336 34.47 13.68 5.11
C GLN A 336 33.78 14.09 3.80
N GLY A 337 32.48 14.43 3.84
CA GLY A 337 31.68 14.74 2.66
C GLY A 337 31.46 13.52 1.75
N THR A 338 31.40 12.31 2.33
CA THR A 338 31.07 11.09 1.57
C THR A 338 29.59 11.01 1.27
N LEU A 339 29.21 11.19 0.01
CA LEU A 339 27.82 11.25 -0.46
C LEU A 339 27.49 10.04 -1.33
N ALA A 340 26.35 9.42 -1.11
CA ALA A 340 25.69 8.55 -2.08
C ALA A 340 24.68 9.37 -2.88
N LEU A 341 24.82 9.40 -4.20
CA LEU A 341 23.92 10.10 -5.12
C LEU A 341 23.03 9.11 -5.86
N PRO A 342 21.74 9.43 -6.08
CA PRO A 342 20.79 8.51 -6.69
C PRO A 342 21.11 8.21 -8.18
N CYS A 343 20.62 7.09 -8.77
CA CYS A 343 19.73 6.10 -8.22
C CYS A 343 20.45 4.74 -8.15
N PHE A 344 20.25 3.98 -7.06
CA PHE A 344 20.82 2.62 -6.92
C PHE A 344 19.79 1.52 -7.22
N ALA A 345 18.58 1.89 -7.67
CA ALA A 345 17.56 1.00 -8.17
C ALA A 345 17.40 1.12 -9.69
N GLU A 346 17.01 0.03 -10.36
CA GLU A 346 16.85 0.00 -11.81
C GLU A 346 15.57 0.73 -12.28
N SER A 347 14.59 0.89 -11.39
CA SER A 347 13.27 1.44 -11.75
C SER A 347 12.60 2.11 -10.55
N GLY A 348 11.74 3.07 -10.84
CA GLY A 348 10.94 3.82 -9.85
C GLY A 348 11.70 4.91 -9.12
N GLY A 349 10.94 5.88 -8.59
CA GLY A 349 11.47 7.03 -7.87
C GLY A 349 11.85 8.22 -8.77
N PRO A 350 12.24 9.34 -8.14
CA PRO A 350 12.44 10.63 -8.86
C PRO A 350 13.68 10.69 -9.74
N PHE A 351 14.57 9.72 -9.65
CA PHE A 351 15.87 9.75 -10.34
C PHE A 351 16.06 8.56 -11.28
N VAL A 352 14.98 8.02 -11.82
CA VAL A 352 15.02 6.94 -12.81
C VAL A 352 15.89 7.31 -14.00
N GLY A 353 16.74 6.36 -14.42
CA GLY A 353 17.67 6.55 -15.53
C GLY A 353 19.00 7.18 -15.13
N GLN A 354 19.17 7.62 -13.90
CA GLN A 354 20.47 8.00 -13.35
C GLN A 354 21.19 6.77 -12.76
N ALA A 355 22.53 6.78 -12.83
CA ALA A 355 23.34 5.73 -12.20
C ALA A 355 23.80 6.19 -10.82
N GLY A 356 23.50 5.38 -9.80
CA GLY A 356 23.96 5.61 -8.44
C GLY A 356 25.48 5.65 -8.35
N ARG A 357 26.03 6.61 -7.60
CA ARG A 357 27.48 6.75 -7.40
C ARG A 357 27.80 7.30 -6.02
N ILE A 358 28.99 6.98 -5.54
CA ILE A 358 29.55 7.54 -4.31
C ILE A 358 30.53 8.65 -4.69
N VAL A 359 30.44 9.81 -4.01
CA VAL A 359 31.32 10.96 -4.15
C VAL A 359 32.03 11.18 -2.81
N GLY A 360 33.31 11.56 -2.84
CA GLY A 360 34.16 11.66 -1.66
C GLY A 360 34.88 10.34 -1.35
N PRO A 361 35.51 10.23 -0.16
CA PRO A 361 36.20 9.00 0.26
C PRO A 361 35.23 7.83 0.35
N ALA A 362 35.58 6.69 -0.26
CA ALA A 362 34.71 5.50 -0.25
C ALA A 362 34.65 4.87 1.16
N PRO A 363 33.46 4.37 1.59
CA PRO A 363 33.33 3.58 2.83
C PRO A 363 34.28 2.37 2.81
N GLN A 364 34.91 2.08 3.94
CA GLN A 364 35.90 1.02 4.07
C GLN A 364 35.40 -0.19 4.89
N THR A 365 34.40 0.02 5.72
CA THR A 365 33.86 -1.02 6.63
C THR A 365 32.37 -1.26 6.38
N ALA A 366 31.88 -2.42 6.81
CA ALA A 366 30.44 -2.71 6.71
C ALA A 366 29.58 -1.71 7.51
N GLN A 367 30.10 -1.19 8.62
CA GLN A 367 29.45 -0.14 9.41
C GLN A 367 29.39 1.18 8.66
N GLU A 368 30.45 1.59 7.98
CA GLU A 368 30.46 2.80 7.13
C GLU A 368 29.50 2.66 5.94
N HIS A 369 29.42 1.50 5.31
CA HIS A 369 28.44 1.24 4.27
C HIS A 369 27.01 1.34 4.79
N TYR A 370 26.75 0.79 5.99
CA TYR A 370 25.43 0.92 6.64
C TYR A 370 25.11 2.39 6.98
N ALA A 371 26.09 3.14 7.50
CA ALA A 371 25.96 4.57 7.80
C ALA A 371 25.64 5.38 6.54
N LEU A 372 26.34 5.11 5.41
CA LEU A 372 26.08 5.77 4.15
C LEU A 372 24.67 5.44 3.61
N ALA A 373 24.25 4.18 3.69
CA ALA A 373 22.90 3.76 3.32
C ALA A 373 21.82 4.48 4.16
N THR A 374 22.08 4.64 5.47
CA THR A 374 21.18 5.37 6.38
C THR A 374 21.08 6.86 6.01
N LEU A 375 22.22 7.53 5.80
CA LEU A 375 22.26 8.93 5.35
C LEU A 375 21.56 9.11 4.00
N TYR A 376 21.82 8.23 3.05
CA TYR A 376 21.20 8.26 1.72
C TYR A 376 19.69 8.16 1.80
N CYS A 377 19.16 7.14 2.49
CA CYS A 377 17.71 6.95 2.60
C CYS A 377 17.04 8.09 3.37
N ALA A 378 17.72 8.67 4.37
CA ALA A 378 17.21 9.85 5.08
C ALA A 378 17.18 11.09 4.17
N LEU A 379 18.22 11.34 3.34
CA LEU A 379 18.24 12.42 2.37
C LEU A 379 17.22 12.25 1.25
N MET A 380 17.03 11.03 0.75
CA MET A 380 15.97 10.72 -0.22
C MET A 380 14.58 10.94 0.37
N SER A 381 14.35 10.53 1.61
CA SER A 381 13.09 10.79 2.32
C SER A 381 12.86 12.29 2.52
N ASP A 382 13.87 13.03 2.97
CA ASP A 382 13.83 14.48 3.10
C ASP A 382 13.54 15.18 1.75
N TYR A 383 14.12 14.67 0.66
CA TYR A 383 13.83 15.14 -0.69
C TYR A 383 12.35 14.94 -1.06
N CYS A 384 11.81 13.74 -0.85
CA CYS A 384 10.41 13.44 -1.15
C CYS A 384 9.46 14.32 -0.33
N LEU A 385 9.75 14.53 0.96
CA LEU A 385 8.95 15.39 1.84
C LEU A 385 8.96 16.85 1.38
N ASP A 386 10.12 17.39 0.94
CA ASP A 386 10.21 18.74 0.42
C ASP A 386 9.48 18.89 -0.91
N ALA A 387 9.64 17.93 -1.83
CA ALA A 387 9.00 17.94 -3.13
C ALA A 387 7.47 17.94 -3.01
N LEU A 388 6.91 17.12 -2.10
CA LEU A 388 5.49 17.11 -1.79
C LEU A 388 5.01 18.38 -1.07
N GLY A 389 5.92 19.17 -0.49
CA GLY A 389 5.56 20.24 0.45
C GLY A 389 4.90 19.68 1.72
N ALA A 390 5.38 18.55 2.18
CA ALA A 390 4.85 17.83 3.32
C ALA A 390 4.93 18.68 4.61
N GLY A 391 3.78 18.99 5.17
CA GLY A 391 3.65 19.74 6.43
C GLY A 391 3.32 18.83 7.61
N GLY A 392 3.31 19.42 8.82
CA GLY A 392 2.95 18.74 10.06
C GLY A 392 3.94 17.62 10.47
N PRO A 393 3.57 16.78 11.44
CA PRO A 393 4.42 15.68 11.90
C PRO A 393 4.62 14.61 10.82
N VAL A 394 5.78 13.95 10.83
CA VAL A 394 6.13 12.79 10.00
C VAL A 394 6.15 11.55 10.86
N THR A 395 5.34 10.56 10.53
CA THR A 395 5.39 9.24 11.19
C THR A 395 6.07 8.24 10.27
N VAL A 396 7.18 7.68 10.72
CA VAL A 396 7.91 6.60 10.05
C VAL A 396 7.36 5.26 10.52
N GLU A 397 7.03 4.39 9.57
CA GLU A 397 6.60 3.01 9.83
C GLU A 397 7.32 2.02 8.89
N GLY A 398 7.21 0.73 9.20
CA GLY A 398 7.78 -0.34 8.39
C GLY A 398 9.26 -0.61 8.68
N SER A 399 9.98 -1.18 7.71
CA SER A 399 11.29 -1.80 7.95
C SER A 399 12.40 -0.82 8.38
N PHE A 400 12.29 0.48 8.07
CA PHE A 400 13.31 1.45 8.52
C PHE A 400 13.18 1.81 10.00
N THR A 401 12.12 1.38 10.67
CA THR A 401 12.00 1.49 12.13
C THR A 401 12.99 0.58 12.85
N ASP A 402 13.46 -0.48 12.20
CA ASP A 402 14.52 -1.37 12.72
C ASP A 402 15.93 -0.74 12.63
N ASN A 403 16.09 0.33 11.83
CA ASN A 403 17.34 1.06 11.75
C ASN A 403 17.42 2.08 12.91
N PRO A 404 18.34 1.90 13.88
CA PRO A 404 18.36 2.69 15.11
C PRO A 404 18.66 4.18 14.88
N HIS A 405 19.13 4.56 13.71
CA HIS A 405 19.58 5.94 13.42
C HIS A 405 18.72 6.65 12.37
N PHE A 406 17.99 5.92 11.52
CA PHE A 406 17.29 6.50 10.38
C PHE A 406 16.34 7.65 10.78
N ALA A 407 15.44 7.40 11.73
CA ALA A 407 14.46 8.41 12.13
C ALA A 407 15.09 9.61 12.85
N SER A 408 16.15 9.40 13.64
CA SER A 408 16.89 10.49 14.30
C SER A 408 17.71 11.32 13.30
N VAL A 409 18.27 10.72 12.25
CA VAL A 409 18.90 11.45 11.14
C VAL A 409 17.87 12.26 10.36
N LEU A 410 16.71 11.66 10.06
CA LEU A 410 15.62 12.37 9.38
C LEU A 410 15.11 13.55 10.22
N ALA A 411 14.97 13.37 11.56
CA ALA A 411 14.62 14.46 12.47
C ALA A 411 15.66 15.60 12.44
N ALA A 412 16.95 15.25 12.37
CA ALA A 412 18.03 16.25 12.27
C ALA A 412 18.03 17.00 10.91
N LEU A 413 17.61 16.35 9.82
CA LEU A 413 17.46 16.98 8.51
C LEU A 413 16.22 17.90 8.44
N ARG A 414 15.25 17.73 9.35
CA ARG A 414 13.97 18.45 9.34
C ARG A 414 13.73 19.22 10.66
N PRO A 415 14.57 20.21 10.95
CA PRO A 415 14.38 21.02 12.15
C PRO A 415 13.05 21.76 12.08
N GLY A 416 12.24 21.66 13.13
CA GLY A 416 10.90 22.28 13.21
C GLY A 416 9.77 21.38 12.71
N GLN A 417 10.05 20.12 12.36
CA GLN A 417 9.04 19.11 12.04
C GLN A 417 9.27 17.87 12.94
N ASP A 418 8.26 17.48 13.70
CA ASP A 418 8.34 16.29 14.54
C ASP A 418 8.44 15.04 13.66
N VAL A 419 9.42 14.19 13.96
CA VAL A 419 9.56 12.86 13.34
C VAL A 419 9.31 11.83 14.43
N ALA A 420 8.30 10.99 14.22
CA ALA A 420 7.94 9.93 15.15
C ALA A 420 8.07 8.55 14.47
N VAL A 421 8.26 7.51 15.27
CA VAL A 421 8.32 6.12 14.83
C VAL A 421 7.13 5.35 15.38
N SER A 422 6.43 4.64 14.52
CA SER A 422 5.42 3.64 14.88
C SER A 422 5.99 2.24 14.65
N GLN A 423 6.05 1.41 15.69
CA GLN A 423 6.53 0.02 15.61
C GLN A 423 5.40 -0.98 15.32
N ASP A 424 4.18 -0.51 15.13
CA ASP A 424 3.04 -1.37 14.82
C ASP A 424 3.13 -1.93 13.40
N ALA A 425 3.51 -3.20 13.29
CA ALA A 425 3.58 -3.94 12.02
C ALA A 425 2.20 -4.44 11.53
N SER A 426 1.11 -4.16 12.26
CA SER A 426 -0.24 -4.66 11.95
C SER A 426 -1.08 -3.69 11.13
N GLY A 427 -0.48 -2.67 10.49
CA GLY A 427 -1.17 -1.55 9.86
C GLY A 427 -2.38 -1.94 9.00
N THR A 428 -2.21 -2.88 8.06
CA THR A 428 -3.29 -3.38 7.19
C THR A 428 -4.39 -4.09 7.98
N THR A 429 -4.00 -4.96 8.92
CA THR A 429 -4.94 -5.71 9.77
C THR A 429 -5.68 -4.79 10.73
N CYS A 430 -4.97 -3.86 11.38
CA CYS A 430 -5.54 -2.85 12.25
C CYS A 430 -6.54 -1.97 11.48
N GLY A 431 -6.16 -1.46 10.31
CA GLY A 431 -7.06 -0.68 9.46
C GLY A 431 -8.32 -1.44 9.05
N GLY A 432 -8.20 -2.72 8.69
CA GLY A 432 -9.36 -3.57 8.42
C GLY A 432 -10.28 -3.70 9.65
N TRP A 433 -9.72 -3.92 10.83
CA TRP A 433 -10.49 -3.97 12.08
C TRP A 433 -11.16 -2.62 12.39
N MET A 434 -10.46 -1.49 12.18
CA MET A 434 -11.01 -0.15 12.36
C MET A 434 -12.22 0.13 11.47
N LEU A 435 -12.29 -0.41 10.26
CA LEU A 435 -13.46 -0.26 9.39
C LEU A 435 -14.73 -0.81 10.03
N HIS A 436 -14.65 -1.96 10.71
CA HIS A 436 -15.80 -2.49 11.44
C HIS A 436 -16.13 -1.66 12.68
N ARG A 437 -15.15 -0.96 13.23
CA ARG A 437 -15.25 -0.10 14.40
C ARG A 437 -15.11 1.39 14.02
N TRP A 438 -15.61 1.76 12.85
CA TRP A 438 -15.49 3.11 12.34
C TRP A 438 -15.98 4.15 13.36
N GLY A 439 -15.11 5.11 13.71
CA GLY A 439 -15.33 6.09 14.76
C GLY A 439 -14.75 5.72 16.14
N GLU A 440 -14.26 4.49 16.33
CA GLU A 440 -13.46 4.10 17.49
C GLU A 440 -11.97 4.19 17.11
N VAL A 441 -11.27 5.21 17.56
CA VAL A 441 -9.84 5.41 17.22
C VAL A 441 -8.98 4.62 18.18
N PRO A 442 -8.18 3.64 17.71
CA PRO A 442 -7.16 3.02 18.55
C PRO A 442 -6.09 4.05 18.90
N VAL A 443 -5.62 4.01 20.14
CA VAL A 443 -4.47 4.82 20.57
C VAL A 443 -3.26 4.33 19.79
N MET A 444 -2.70 5.20 18.94
CA MET A 444 -1.44 4.92 18.26
C MET A 444 -0.26 5.27 19.20
N GLU A 445 0.54 4.26 19.48
CA GLU A 445 1.82 4.49 20.15
C GLU A 445 2.86 4.87 19.07
N ALA A 446 3.18 6.15 18.99
CA ALA A 446 4.29 6.66 18.19
C ALA A 446 5.28 7.38 19.13
N THR A 447 6.56 7.06 18.97
CA THR A 447 7.62 7.69 19.76
C THR A 447 8.26 8.80 18.94
N VAL A 448 8.18 10.03 19.44
CA VAL A 448 8.90 11.17 18.85
C VAL A 448 10.40 10.98 19.02
N MET A 449 11.11 11.09 17.92
CA MET A 449 12.55 10.85 17.87
C MET A 449 13.32 12.15 18.11
N ALA A 450 14.32 12.07 19.00
CA ALA A 450 15.28 13.16 19.13
C ALA A 450 16.13 13.28 17.86
N ALA A 451 16.33 14.51 17.39
CA ALA A 451 17.25 14.78 16.30
C ALA A 451 18.68 14.34 16.67
N LEU A 452 19.34 13.61 15.78
CA LEU A 452 20.73 13.20 15.99
C LEU A 452 21.64 14.44 15.90
N ALA A 453 22.44 14.68 16.93
CA ALA A 453 23.43 15.77 16.93
C ALA A 453 24.57 15.41 15.97
N LEU A 454 24.58 16.03 14.79
CA LEU A 454 25.59 15.82 13.75
C LEU A 454 26.07 17.19 13.24
N ASP A 455 27.30 17.53 13.61
CA ASP A 455 27.95 18.74 13.10
C ASP A 455 28.11 18.65 11.58
N GLY A 456 27.80 19.74 10.86
CA GLY A 456 27.96 19.81 9.42
C GLY A 456 26.81 19.18 8.61
N LEU A 457 25.78 18.54 9.22
CA LEU A 457 24.72 17.86 8.48
C LEU A 457 23.95 18.79 7.54
N ALA A 458 23.71 20.04 7.92
CA ALA A 458 23.06 21.03 7.04
C ALA A 458 23.87 21.33 5.77
N ALA A 459 25.20 21.46 5.90
CA ALA A 459 26.11 21.64 4.76
C ALA A 459 26.17 20.38 3.89
N TYR A 460 26.19 19.20 4.50
CA TYR A 460 26.15 17.90 3.85
C TYR A 460 24.87 17.74 3.02
N ARG A 461 23.70 18.07 3.59
CA ARG A 461 22.41 18.11 2.88
C ARG A 461 22.47 19.08 1.68
N ALA A 462 22.99 20.30 1.87
CA ALA A 462 23.10 21.30 0.82
C ALA A 462 23.99 20.82 -0.32
N GLN A 463 25.14 20.19 0.00
CA GLN A 463 26.04 19.61 -0.97
C GLN A 463 25.38 18.48 -1.77
N TRP A 464 24.68 17.56 -1.08
CA TRP A 464 23.93 16.50 -1.74
C TRP A 464 22.88 17.06 -2.71
N ARG A 465 22.12 18.09 -2.29
CA ARG A 465 21.12 18.77 -3.13
C ARG A 465 21.74 19.42 -4.36
N ALA A 466 22.90 20.05 -4.22
CA ALA A 466 23.62 20.65 -5.34
C ALA A 466 24.07 19.62 -6.39
N HIS A 467 24.37 18.39 -5.97
CA HIS A 467 24.77 17.32 -6.90
C HIS A 467 23.59 16.70 -7.66
N ILE A 468 22.38 16.67 -7.10
CA ILE A 468 21.18 16.14 -7.76
C ILE A 468 20.46 17.17 -8.64
N TYR A 469 20.71 18.46 -8.39
CA TYR A 469 20.28 19.58 -9.22
C TYR A 469 21.51 20.31 -9.77
N PRO A 470 22.23 19.76 -10.77
CA PRO A 470 23.34 20.50 -11.34
C PRO A 470 22.79 21.83 -11.90
N THR A 471 23.35 22.94 -11.40
CA THR A 471 23.10 24.25 -12.00
C THR A 471 23.56 24.19 -13.47
N ALA A 472 22.61 24.46 -14.39
CA ALA A 472 22.85 24.50 -15.82
C ALA A 472 23.96 25.50 -16.18
#